data_0d3ea470375a96f0bd9171402a28a040
#
_entry.id   0d3ea470375a96f0bd9171402a28a040
#
_cell.length_a   1.000
_cell.length_b   1.000
_cell.length_c   1.000
_cell.angle_alpha   90.00
_cell.angle_beta   90.00
_cell.angle_gamma   90.00
#
_symmetry.space_group_name_H-M   'P 1'
#
loop_
_entity.id
_entity.type
_entity.pdbx_description
1 polymer ?
#
loop_
_entity_poly.entity_id
_entity_poly.type
_entity_poly.pdbx_seq_one_letter_code
_entity_poly.pdbx_strand_id
1 'polypeptide(L)'
;MYTPMMQQYLLIKEDYKDAFLFFRLGDFYEMFFDDAVRASQILEITLTSRDAGGKERIPMCGVPHHSAKNYIETLVSKGHKVAVCEQTEDPKQAKGVVKREVVQLITPGTITDGKSIDSKTNHFLAAAEKLPSNELAFVYLDVSTGEANAQLLEGGAKECIQQLQSLNIREVIVTQQLQLEMTERAETTGIVLSIEQEEMDMQKASAYIEQLPDALKSTACRLLQYIERTQMRSLSHLQAFTFTETKQYLRIDTNSKRNLELIQSIRGGDQKGTLLWLLDETV
;
A
#
# COMPACT_ATOMS: atom_id res chain seq x y z
N MET A 1 -11.70 22.79 -25.62
CA MET A 1 -12.41 22.12 -24.52
C MET A 1 -12.09 20.63 -24.66
N TYR A 2 -11.76 19.93 -23.60
CA TYR A 2 -11.48 18.49 -23.67
C TYR A 2 -12.74 17.69 -24.02
N THR A 3 -12.55 16.55 -24.66
CA THR A 3 -13.65 15.60 -24.94
C THR A 3 -14.32 15.14 -23.63
N PRO A 4 -15.60 14.76 -23.64
CA PRO A 4 -16.30 14.30 -22.44
C PRO A 4 -15.62 13.14 -21.72
N MET A 5 -15.00 12.21 -22.46
CA MET A 5 -14.19 11.12 -21.90
C MET A 5 -12.96 11.66 -21.15
N MET A 6 -12.26 12.64 -21.70
CA MET A 6 -11.09 13.24 -21.06
C MET A 6 -11.46 14.07 -19.83
N GLN A 7 -12.62 14.71 -19.84
CA GLN A 7 -13.16 15.39 -18.65
C GLN A 7 -13.43 14.39 -17.52
N GLN A 8 -13.99 13.22 -17.84
CA GLN A 8 -14.19 12.14 -16.87
C GLN A 8 -12.85 11.63 -16.30
N TYR A 9 -11.82 11.45 -17.16
CA TYR A 9 -10.48 11.06 -16.72
C TYR A 9 -9.90 12.07 -15.74
N LEU A 10 -9.93 13.36 -16.07
CA LEU A 10 -9.38 14.42 -15.21
C LEU A 10 -10.11 14.52 -13.87
N LEU A 11 -11.42 14.38 -13.87
CA LEU A 11 -12.23 14.40 -12.65
C LEU A 11 -11.82 13.25 -11.71
N ILE A 12 -11.72 12.02 -12.26
CA ILE A 12 -11.30 10.85 -11.46
C ILE A 12 -9.85 11.03 -10.99
N LYS A 13 -8.95 11.55 -11.84
CA LYS A 13 -7.55 11.77 -11.49
C LYS A 13 -7.36 12.76 -10.35
N GLU A 14 -8.28 13.70 -10.18
CA GLU A 14 -8.24 14.66 -9.06
C GLU A 14 -8.31 13.99 -7.70
N ASP A 15 -9.06 12.89 -7.58
CA ASP A 15 -9.19 12.10 -6.35
C ASP A 15 -7.99 11.15 -6.12
N TYR A 16 -7.20 10.84 -7.17
CA TYR A 16 -6.09 9.89 -7.16
C TYR A 16 -4.79 10.50 -7.68
N LYS A 17 -4.45 11.71 -7.23
CA LYS A 17 -3.27 12.47 -7.71
C LYS A 17 -1.95 11.75 -7.52
N ASP A 18 -1.82 10.98 -6.44
CA ASP A 18 -0.63 10.24 -6.02
C ASP A 18 -0.52 8.82 -6.62
N ALA A 19 -1.51 8.40 -7.43
CA ALA A 19 -1.56 7.08 -8.06
C ALA A 19 -1.55 7.19 -9.60
N PHE A 20 -0.95 6.23 -10.28
CA PHE A 20 -1.14 6.05 -11.72
C PHE A 20 -2.58 5.62 -12.00
N LEU A 21 -3.31 6.36 -12.84
CA LEU A 21 -4.68 6.02 -13.17
C LEU A 21 -4.73 5.10 -14.41
N PHE A 22 -4.99 3.84 -14.19
CA PHE A 22 -5.24 2.84 -15.24
C PHE A 22 -6.69 2.94 -15.69
N PHE A 23 -6.91 3.76 -16.72
CA PHE A 23 -8.24 4.13 -17.18
C PHE A 23 -8.71 3.20 -18.30
N ARG A 24 -9.76 2.41 -18.06
CA ARG A 24 -10.26 1.42 -19.01
C ARG A 24 -10.86 2.04 -20.27
N LEU A 25 -10.31 1.69 -21.43
CA LEU A 25 -10.79 2.07 -22.76
C LEU A 25 -10.77 0.85 -23.69
N GLY A 26 -11.93 0.24 -23.87
CA GLY A 26 -12.04 -1.01 -24.63
C GLY A 26 -11.16 -2.11 -24.01
N ASP A 27 -10.23 -2.64 -24.79
CA ASP A 27 -9.33 -3.73 -24.37
C ASP A 27 -8.04 -3.24 -23.70
N PHE A 28 -7.90 -1.93 -23.46
CA PHE A 28 -6.70 -1.34 -22.88
C PHE A 28 -7.03 -0.60 -21.57
N TYR A 29 -5.98 -0.50 -20.73
CA TYR A 29 -5.87 0.58 -19.76
C TYR A 29 -4.96 1.63 -20.34
N GLU A 30 -5.47 2.84 -20.48
CA GLU A 30 -4.73 3.99 -21.00
C GLU A 30 -4.43 4.96 -19.86
N MET A 31 -3.23 5.53 -19.90
CA MET A 31 -2.76 6.59 -19.02
C MET A 31 -2.49 7.83 -19.85
N PHE A 32 -2.71 9.03 -19.27
CA PHE A 32 -2.60 10.29 -19.97
C PHE A 32 -1.74 11.29 -19.19
N PHE A 33 -1.31 12.35 -19.87
CA PHE A 33 -0.52 13.46 -19.32
C PHE A 33 0.75 12.95 -18.61
N ASP A 34 1.01 13.45 -17.42
CA ASP A 34 2.20 13.10 -16.62
C ASP A 34 2.27 11.61 -16.26
N ASP A 35 1.09 10.99 -16.02
CA ASP A 35 1.04 9.54 -15.77
C ASP A 35 1.56 8.76 -16.98
N ALA A 36 1.22 9.18 -18.20
CA ALA A 36 1.69 8.51 -19.41
C ALA A 36 3.20 8.66 -19.59
N VAL A 37 3.74 9.84 -19.37
CA VAL A 37 5.18 10.10 -19.49
C VAL A 37 5.96 9.26 -18.47
N ARG A 38 5.55 9.30 -17.21
CA ARG A 38 6.21 8.56 -16.12
C ARG A 38 6.06 7.04 -16.30
N ALA A 39 4.84 6.57 -16.56
CA ALA A 39 4.57 5.14 -16.73
C ALA A 39 5.32 4.56 -17.93
N SER A 40 5.40 5.27 -19.07
CA SER A 40 6.14 4.79 -20.23
C SER A 40 7.62 4.56 -19.95
N GLN A 41 8.24 5.42 -19.14
CA GLN A 41 9.64 5.28 -18.73
C GLN A 41 9.84 4.12 -17.74
N ILE A 42 8.95 4.00 -16.74
CA ILE A 42 9.07 2.99 -15.69
C ILE A 42 8.79 1.58 -16.22
N LEU A 43 7.80 1.47 -17.10
CA LEU A 43 7.34 0.20 -17.67
C LEU A 43 8.03 -0.16 -18.99
N GLU A 44 8.87 0.74 -19.52
CA GLU A 44 9.57 0.59 -20.82
C GLU A 44 8.59 0.33 -21.98
N ILE A 45 7.43 1.03 -21.96
CA ILE A 45 6.41 0.95 -23.01
C ILE A 45 6.39 2.22 -23.86
N THR A 46 5.81 2.11 -25.06
CA THR A 46 5.77 3.20 -26.03
C THR A 46 4.93 4.37 -25.53
N LEU A 47 5.53 5.55 -25.46
CA LEU A 47 4.81 6.81 -25.30
C LEU A 47 4.29 7.26 -26.67
N THR A 48 3.00 7.52 -26.75
CA THR A 48 2.33 8.07 -27.94
C THR A 48 1.54 9.32 -27.60
N SER A 49 0.70 9.78 -28.48
CA SER A 49 -0.16 10.95 -28.24
C SER A 49 -1.55 10.76 -28.78
N ARG A 50 -2.55 11.33 -28.10
CA ARG A 50 -3.95 11.28 -28.49
C ARG A 50 -4.53 12.68 -28.66
N ASP A 51 -5.46 12.81 -29.61
CA ASP A 51 -6.30 14.00 -29.70
C ASP A 51 -7.37 13.92 -28.60
N ALA A 52 -7.39 14.93 -27.75
CA ALA A 52 -8.32 15.04 -26.62
C ALA A 52 -9.35 16.18 -26.81
N GLY A 53 -9.47 16.71 -28.04
CA GLY A 53 -10.35 17.85 -28.35
C GLY A 53 -9.78 19.21 -27.97
N GLY A 54 -8.52 19.27 -27.51
CA GLY A 54 -7.78 20.50 -27.26
C GLY A 54 -7.08 21.04 -28.50
N LYS A 55 -6.23 22.06 -28.33
CA LYS A 55 -5.39 22.61 -29.42
C LYS A 55 -4.18 21.70 -29.72
N GLU A 56 -3.74 20.92 -28.72
CA GLU A 56 -2.56 20.06 -28.80
C GLU A 56 -2.93 18.61 -28.46
N ARG A 57 -2.17 17.68 -29.02
CA ARG A 57 -2.26 16.28 -28.67
C ARG A 57 -1.66 16.06 -27.29
N ILE A 58 -2.28 15.24 -26.47
CA ILE A 58 -1.82 14.92 -25.13
C ILE A 58 -0.98 13.63 -25.12
N PRO A 59 0.06 13.53 -24.26
CA PRO A 59 0.80 12.29 -24.05
C PRO A 59 -0.13 11.15 -23.62
N MET A 60 0.10 9.96 -24.14
CA MET A 60 -0.67 8.76 -23.84
C MET A 60 0.23 7.54 -23.93
N CYS A 61 0.06 6.61 -23.00
CA CYS A 61 0.53 5.22 -23.13
C CYS A 61 -0.57 4.27 -22.68
N GLY A 62 -0.46 3.00 -23.04
CA GLY A 62 -1.48 2.03 -22.69
C GLY A 62 -0.94 0.61 -22.65
N VAL A 63 -1.60 -0.24 -21.88
CA VAL A 63 -1.32 -1.67 -21.75
C VAL A 63 -2.60 -2.47 -21.97
N PRO A 64 -2.51 -3.67 -22.59
CA PRO A 64 -3.69 -4.53 -22.74
C PRO A 64 -4.23 -4.94 -21.37
N HIS A 65 -5.55 -4.90 -21.18
CA HIS A 65 -6.15 -5.17 -19.88
C HIS A 65 -5.87 -6.58 -19.35
N HIS A 66 -5.83 -7.56 -20.24
CA HIS A 66 -5.55 -8.96 -19.88
C HIS A 66 -4.13 -9.18 -19.35
N SER A 67 -3.18 -8.31 -19.67
CA SER A 67 -1.80 -8.35 -19.20
C SER A 67 -1.46 -7.26 -18.17
N ALA A 68 -2.41 -6.43 -17.80
CA ALA A 68 -2.21 -5.26 -16.93
C ALA A 68 -1.61 -5.62 -15.56
N LYS A 69 -1.90 -6.80 -15.04
CA LYS A 69 -1.41 -7.29 -13.75
C LYS A 69 0.11 -7.16 -13.62
N ASN A 70 0.88 -7.62 -14.59
CA ASN A 70 2.35 -7.57 -14.55
C ASN A 70 2.87 -6.13 -14.55
N TYR A 71 2.22 -5.23 -15.30
CA TYR A 71 2.57 -3.81 -15.33
C TYR A 71 2.25 -3.11 -14.01
N ILE A 72 1.10 -3.43 -13.42
CA ILE A 72 0.71 -2.93 -12.08
C ILE A 72 1.72 -3.41 -11.03
N GLU A 73 2.05 -4.70 -11.01
CA GLU A 73 3.05 -5.25 -10.10
C GLU A 73 4.41 -4.55 -10.24
N THR A 74 4.83 -4.24 -11.47
CA THR A 74 6.08 -3.50 -11.71
C THR A 74 6.04 -2.09 -11.14
N LEU A 75 4.95 -1.34 -11.33
CA LEU A 75 4.81 0.01 -10.75
C LEU A 75 4.80 -0.03 -9.22
N VAL A 76 4.04 -0.97 -8.66
CA VAL A 76 3.87 -1.06 -7.21
C VAL A 76 5.13 -1.57 -6.52
N SER A 77 5.89 -2.49 -7.13
CA SER A 77 7.20 -2.93 -6.62
C SER A 77 8.23 -1.80 -6.57
N LYS A 78 8.06 -0.78 -7.42
CA LYS A 78 8.86 0.45 -7.42
C LYS A 78 8.30 1.56 -6.49
N GLY A 79 7.34 1.23 -5.64
CA GLY A 79 6.79 2.14 -4.63
C GLY A 79 5.66 3.03 -5.12
N HIS A 80 5.10 2.78 -6.31
CA HIS A 80 4.00 3.59 -6.84
C HIS A 80 2.64 2.97 -6.53
N LYS A 81 1.62 3.82 -6.41
CA LYS A 81 0.22 3.41 -6.31
C LYS A 81 -0.42 3.36 -7.69
N VAL A 82 -1.39 2.46 -7.87
CA VAL A 82 -2.15 2.33 -9.12
C VAL A 82 -3.64 2.28 -8.82
N ALA A 83 -4.39 3.25 -9.35
CA ALA A 83 -5.84 3.27 -9.32
C ALA A 83 -6.38 2.57 -10.57
N VAL A 84 -7.09 1.46 -10.38
CA VAL A 84 -7.71 0.70 -11.48
C VAL A 84 -9.12 1.20 -11.69
N CYS A 85 -9.36 1.79 -12.85
CA CYS A 85 -10.62 2.40 -13.23
C CYS A 85 -11.30 1.57 -14.32
N GLU A 86 -12.44 0.98 -14.00
CA GLU A 86 -13.22 0.11 -14.87
C GLU A 86 -14.47 0.78 -15.41
N GLN A 87 -14.97 0.26 -16.54
CA GLN A 87 -16.27 0.59 -17.06
C GLN A 87 -17.34 -0.08 -16.20
N THR A 88 -18.20 0.72 -15.56
CA THR A 88 -19.29 0.23 -14.69
C THR A 88 -20.63 0.18 -15.41
N GLU A 89 -20.68 0.60 -16.68
CA GLU A 89 -21.87 0.62 -17.51
C GLU A 89 -21.60 -0.15 -18.84
N ASP A 90 -22.61 -0.87 -19.32
CA ASP A 90 -22.53 -1.55 -20.62
C ASP A 90 -22.40 -0.51 -21.77
N PRO A 91 -21.33 -0.54 -22.56
CA PRO A 91 -21.15 0.41 -23.66
C PRO A 91 -22.31 0.44 -24.67
N LYS A 92 -23.07 -0.67 -24.80
CA LYS A 92 -24.22 -0.76 -25.71
C LYS A 92 -25.47 -0.03 -25.18
N GLN A 93 -25.52 0.23 -23.88
CA GLN A 93 -26.67 0.87 -23.22
C GLN A 93 -26.37 2.32 -22.82
N ALA A 94 -25.13 2.75 -22.89
CA ALA A 94 -24.70 4.09 -22.52
C ALA A 94 -25.29 5.16 -23.44
N LYS A 95 -25.99 6.13 -22.86
CA LYS A 95 -26.47 7.32 -23.55
C LYS A 95 -25.42 8.44 -23.49
N GLY A 96 -24.23 8.21 -24.06
CA GLY A 96 -23.13 9.19 -24.03
C GLY A 96 -21.80 8.54 -23.73
N VAL A 97 -21.04 9.12 -22.79
CA VAL A 97 -19.76 8.54 -22.33
C VAL A 97 -20.05 7.44 -21.33
N VAL A 98 -19.53 6.24 -21.58
CA VAL A 98 -19.61 5.10 -20.66
C VAL A 98 -19.08 5.52 -19.29
N LYS A 99 -19.85 5.25 -18.23
CA LYS A 99 -19.47 5.55 -16.85
C LYS A 99 -18.27 4.69 -16.44
N ARG A 100 -17.32 5.32 -15.77
CA ARG A 100 -16.13 4.65 -15.21
C ARG A 100 -15.93 5.05 -13.78
N GLU A 101 -15.50 4.11 -12.98
CA GLU A 101 -15.23 4.31 -11.56
C GLU A 101 -13.94 3.54 -11.19
N VAL A 102 -13.22 4.07 -10.21
CA VAL A 102 -12.10 3.32 -9.62
C VAL A 102 -12.68 2.18 -8.80
N VAL A 103 -12.29 0.97 -9.12
CA VAL A 103 -12.76 -0.26 -8.44
C VAL A 103 -11.74 -0.80 -7.46
N GLN A 104 -10.49 -0.35 -7.56
CA GLN A 104 -9.43 -0.74 -6.65
C GLN A 104 -8.29 0.27 -6.69
N LEU A 105 -7.69 0.54 -5.53
CA LEU A 105 -6.43 1.25 -5.40
C LEU A 105 -5.38 0.24 -4.90
N ILE A 106 -4.41 -0.09 -5.75
CA ILE A 106 -3.33 -1.03 -5.44
C ILE A 106 -2.12 -0.24 -4.97
N THR A 107 -1.60 -0.59 -3.81
CA THR A 107 -0.47 0.09 -3.17
C THR A 107 0.61 -0.92 -2.75
N PRO A 108 1.84 -0.49 -2.42
CA PRO A 108 2.90 -1.40 -2.00
C PRO A 108 2.57 -2.28 -0.79
N GLY A 109 1.68 -1.82 0.09
CA GLY A 109 1.24 -2.57 1.27
C GLY A 109 -0.05 -3.37 1.07
N THR A 110 -0.77 -3.20 -0.07
CA THR A 110 -2.05 -3.86 -0.31
C THR A 110 -2.05 -4.87 -1.46
N ILE A 111 -0.88 -5.15 -2.04
CA ILE A 111 -0.76 -6.23 -3.04
C ILE A 111 -1.06 -7.57 -2.37
N THR A 112 -2.11 -8.25 -2.84
CA THR A 112 -2.53 -9.57 -2.36
C THR A 112 -2.34 -10.68 -3.40
N ASP A 113 -1.72 -10.40 -4.55
CA ASP A 113 -1.75 -11.31 -5.69
C ASP A 113 -0.53 -12.22 -5.85
N GLY A 114 -0.82 -13.42 -5.77
CA GLY A 114 -0.37 -14.76 -5.71
C GLY A 114 0.74 -15.27 -6.64
N LYS A 115 1.66 -14.48 -7.22
CA LYS A 115 2.84 -15.02 -7.90
C LYS A 115 4.18 -14.46 -7.42
N SER A 116 4.19 -13.31 -6.76
CA SER A 116 5.38 -12.71 -6.15
C SER A 116 5.39 -12.87 -4.63
N ILE A 117 4.32 -13.43 -4.06
CA ILE A 117 4.20 -13.68 -2.63
C ILE A 117 4.75 -15.09 -2.40
N ASP A 118 5.91 -15.15 -1.82
CA ASP A 118 6.34 -16.37 -1.15
C ASP A 118 5.25 -16.69 -0.11
N SER A 119 4.51 -17.79 -0.32
CA SER A 119 3.33 -18.17 0.48
C SER A 119 3.61 -18.35 1.97
N LYS A 120 4.85 -18.14 2.37
CA LYS A 120 5.37 -18.27 3.74
C LYS A 120 5.69 -16.92 4.40
N THR A 121 5.52 -15.78 3.72
CA THR A 121 5.83 -14.46 4.30
C THR A 121 4.60 -13.60 4.40
N ASN A 122 4.37 -13.01 5.58
CA ASN A 122 3.31 -12.04 5.80
C ASN A 122 3.61 -10.73 5.05
N HIS A 123 2.56 -10.13 4.51
CA HIS A 123 2.61 -8.83 3.83
C HIS A 123 1.86 -7.79 4.66
N PHE A 124 2.58 -7.20 5.61
CA PHE A 124 1.99 -6.24 6.52
C PHE A 124 1.90 -4.84 5.90
N LEU A 125 0.78 -4.19 6.16
CA LEU A 125 0.55 -2.76 6.03
C LEU A 125 0.50 -2.16 7.43
N ALA A 126 1.14 -1.02 7.66
CA ALA A 126 1.19 -0.40 8.98
C ALA A 126 0.55 1.00 8.99
N ALA A 127 0.17 1.44 10.20
CA ALA A 127 -0.04 2.85 10.47
C ALA A 127 0.72 3.27 11.74
N ALA A 128 1.17 4.53 11.75
CA ALA A 128 1.89 5.12 12.88
C ALA A 128 1.45 6.55 13.15
N GLU A 129 1.36 6.89 14.43
CA GLU A 129 0.99 8.23 14.90
C GLU A 129 1.78 8.60 16.14
N LYS A 130 2.21 9.86 16.22
CA LYS A 130 2.94 10.37 17.38
C LYS A 130 1.97 10.77 18.48
N LEU A 131 2.14 10.19 19.66
CA LEU A 131 1.34 10.46 20.83
C LEU A 131 1.86 11.66 21.63
N PRO A 132 1.02 12.31 22.44
CA PRO A 132 1.46 13.36 23.35
C PRO A 132 2.54 12.93 24.36
N SER A 133 2.61 11.63 24.67
CA SER A 133 3.67 11.02 25.51
C SER A 133 5.04 10.96 24.82
N ASN A 134 5.14 11.38 23.57
CA ASN A 134 6.31 11.23 22.69
C ASN A 134 6.61 9.76 22.25
N GLU A 135 5.75 8.82 22.61
CA GLU A 135 5.73 7.48 22.04
C GLU A 135 5.04 7.50 20.66
N LEU A 136 5.22 6.43 19.89
CA LEU A 136 4.44 6.21 18.68
C LEU A 136 3.42 5.11 18.89
N ALA A 137 2.16 5.39 18.60
CA ALA A 137 1.18 4.37 18.33
C ALA A 137 1.56 3.70 17.00
N PHE A 138 1.77 2.39 17.01
CA PHE A 138 2.15 1.61 15.84
C PHE A 138 1.25 0.40 15.73
N VAL A 139 0.52 0.31 14.63
CA VAL A 139 -0.36 -0.82 14.32
C VAL A 139 -0.03 -1.37 12.95
N TYR A 140 -0.17 -2.67 12.76
CA TYR A 140 0.05 -3.31 11.47
C TYR A 140 -0.83 -4.52 11.30
N LEU A 141 -1.18 -4.82 10.06
CA LEU A 141 -1.99 -5.98 9.74
C LEU A 141 -1.63 -6.54 8.35
N ASP A 142 -1.86 -7.82 8.19
CA ASP A 142 -1.80 -8.49 6.90
C ASP A 142 -3.21 -8.56 6.29
N VAL A 143 -3.39 -7.87 5.15
CA VAL A 143 -4.68 -7.78 4.47
C VAL A 143 -5.14 -9.16 3.95
N SER A 144 -4.21 -10.08 3.71
CA SER A 144 -4.50 -11.40 3.15
C SER A 144 -4.94 -12.43 4.20
N THR A 145 -4.26 -12.44 5.34
CA THR A 145 -4.52 -13.40 6.44
C THR A 145 -5.48 -12.85 7.48
N GLY A 146 -5.60 -11.52 7.56
CA GLY A 146 -6.37 -10.84 8.58
C GLY A 146 -5.64 -10.69 9.92
N GLU A 147 -4.41 -11.16 10.06
CA GLU A 147 -3.61 -10.98 11.27
C GLU A 147 -3.38 -9.50 11.56
N ALA A 148 -3.69 -9.06 12.78
CA ALA A 148 -3.62 -7.65 13.16
C ALA A 148 -2.93 -7.47 14.52
N ASN A 149 -1.95 -6.57 14.58
CA ASN A 149 -1.09 -6.35 15.73
C ASN A 149 -0.96 -4.85 16.07
N ALA A 150 -0.74 -4.54 17.34
CA ALA A 150 -0.59 -3.19 17.83
C ALA A 150 0.46 -3.12 18.93
N GLN A 151 1.24 -2.04 18.97
CA GLN A 151 2.29 -1.81 19.97
C GLN A 151 2.58 -0.31 20.16
N LEU A 152 3.17 0.04 21.28
CA LEU A 152 3.72 1.36 21.54
C LEU A 152 5.23 1.32 21.32
N LEU A 153 5.76 2.26 20.52
CA LEU A 153 7.18 2.37 20.23
C LEU A 153 7.76 3.59 20.95
N GLU A 154 8.87 3.38 21.67
CA GLU A 154 9.68 4.46 22.21
C GLU A 154 10.74 4.84 21.14
N GLY A 155 11.04 6.14 20.96
CA GLY A 155 12.15 6.58 20.10
C GLY A 155 11.81 7.27 18.79
N GLY A 156 10.53 7.54 18.52
CA GLY A 156 10.09 8.40 17.42
C GLY A 156 10.31 7.82 16.02
N ALA A 157 10.50 8.70 15.02
CA ALA A 157 10.60 8.35 13.60
C ALA A 157 11.67 7.29 13.28
N LYS A 158 12.82 7.34 13.98
CA LYS A 158 13.91 6.38 13.77
C LYS A 158 13.48 4.96 14.15
N GLU A 159 12.87 4.81 15.31
CA GLU A 159 12.39 3.52 15.81
C GLU A 159 11.28 2.96 14.92
N CYS A 160 10.38 3.84 14.43
CA CYS A 160 9.35 3.45 13.48
C CYS A 160 9.97 2.83 12.22
N ILE A 161 10.93 3.48 11.59
CA ILE A 161 11.62 2.95 10.39
C ILE A 161 12.29 1.60 10.69
N GLN A 162 12.97 1.46 11.83
CA GLN A 162 13.59 0.19 12.22
C GLN A 162 12.56 -0.92 12.40
N GLN A 163 11.41 -0.61 13.00
CA GLN A 163 10.32 -1.57 13.16
C GLN A 163 9.71 -1.99 11.81
N LEU A 164 9.48 -1.02 10.91
CA LEU A 164 9.02 -1.31 9.55
C LEU A 164 9.98 -2.22 8.79
N GLN A 165 11.29 -1.95 8.87
CA GLN A 165 12.31 -2.81 8.26
C GLN A 165 12.35 -4.20 8.87
N SER A 166 12.23 -4.32 10.20
CA SER A 166 12.28 -5.60 10.90
C SER A 166 11.11 -6.51 10.54
N LEU A 167 9.95 -5.93 10.21
CA LEU A 167 8.73 -6.62 9.78
C LEU A 167 8.60 -6.69 8.25
N ASN A 168 9.62 -6.19 7.50
CA ASN A 168 9.59 -6.10 6.03
C ASN A 168 8.36 -5.33 5.48
N ILE A 169 7.91 -4.32 6.21
CA ILE A 169 6.78 -3.48 5.81
C ILE A 169 7.25 -2.43 4.81
N ARG A 170 6.59 -2.37 3.65
CA ARG A 170 6.94 -1.46 2.56
C ARG A 170 6.11 -0.18 2.51
N GLU A 171 4.99 -0.15 3.22
CA GLU A 171 4.10 1.01 3.26
C GLU A 171 3.59 1.24 4.68
N VAL A 172 3.59 2.51 5.10
CA VAL A 172 3.06 2.94 6.39
C VAL A 172 2.18 4.17 6.22
N ILE A 173 1.00 4.13 6.83
CA ILE A 173 0.09 5.26 6.90
C ILE A 173 0.51 6.13 8.08
N VAL A 174 0.71 7.41 7.84
CA VAL A 174 1.18 8.37 8.84
C VAL A 174 0.35 9.64 8.84
N THR A 175 0.38 10.35 9.95
CA THR A 175 -0.12 11.73 10.01
C THR A 175 0.83 12.66 9.26
N GLN A 176 0.34 13.82 8.81
CA GLN A 176 1.15 14.80 8.09
C GLN A 176 2.38 15.25 8.90
N GLN A 177 2.23 15.36 10.21
CA GLN A 177 3.35 15.72 11.09
C GLN A 177 4.44 14.65 11.08
N LEU A 178 4.07 13.38 11.27
CA LEU A 178 5.02 12.28 11.31
C LEU A 178 5.66 12.04 9.93
N GLN A 179 4.93 12.30 8.83
CA GLN A 179 5.47 12.23 7.49
C GLN A 179 6.71 13.12 7.32
N LEU A 180 6.61 14.39 7.77
CA LEU A 180 7.74 15.34 7.68
C LEU A 180 8.99 14.84 8.43
N GLU A 181 8.79 14.19 9.59
CA GLU A 181 9.88 13.63 10.39
C GLU A 181 10.50 12.37 9.77
N MET A 182 9.74 11.64 8.94
CA MET A 182 10.14 10.34 8.37
C MET A 182 10.63 10.40 6.93
N THR A 183 10.32 11.45 6.15
CA THR A 183 10.51 11.50 4.69
C THR A 183 11.92 11.11 4.27
N GLU A 184 12.96 11.75 4.79
CA GLU A 184 14.35 11.50 4.41
C GLU A 184 14.77 10.03 4.65
N ARG A 185 14.34 9.47 5.79
CA ARG A 185 14.66 8.08 6.14
C ARG A 185 13.85 7.08 5.32
N ALA A 186 12.60 7.39 5.05
CA ALA A 186 11.72 6.56 4.23
C ALA A 186 12.25 6.44 2.80
N GLU A 187 12.68 7.55 2.19
CA GLU A 187 13.30 7.57 0.85
C GLU A 187 14.54 6.68 0.78
N THR A 188 15.42 6.76 1.78
CA THR A 188 16.66 5.94 1.81
C THR A 188 16.39 4.45 2.03
N THR A 189 15.26 4.10 2.63
CA THR A 189 14.89 2.70 2.93
C THR A 189 13.89 2.09 1.95
N GLY A 190 13.37 2.89 1.01
CA GLY A 190 12.35 2.48 0.05
C GLY A 190 10.97 2.21 0.68
N ILE A 191 10.71 2.76 1.87
CA ILE A 191 9.41 2.68 2.54
C ILE A 191 8.52 3.79 2.01
N VAL A 192 7.31 3.44 1.61
CA VAL A 192 6.31 4.41 1.12
C VAL A 192 5.51 4.98 2.29
N LEU A 193 5.48 6.31 2.38
CA LEU A 193 4.66 7.04 3.34
C LEU A 193 3.33 7.41 2.69
N SER A 194 2.23 6.92 3.23
CA SER A 194 0.88 7.24 2.79
C SER A 194 0.16 8.08 3.84
N ILE A 195 -0.65 9.03 3.40
CA ILE A 195 -1.47 9.84 4.29
C ILE A 195 -2.92 9.38 4.22
N GLU A 196 -3.51 9.17 5.37
CA GLU A 196 -4.94 9.05 5.56
C GLU A 196 -5.36 10.02 6.66
N GLN A 197 -6.26 10.94 6.32
CA GLN A 197 -6.75 11.96 7.24
C GLN A 197 -8.00 11.51 7.98
N GLU A 198 -8.75 10.62 7.35
CA GLU A 198 -9.98 10.09 7.92
C GLU A 198 -9.71 8.86 8.81
N GLU A 199 -10.56 8.68 9.78
CA GLU A 199 -10.56 7.52 10.67
C GLU A 199 -11.91 6.81 10.54
N MET A 200 -11.88 5.49 10.53
CA MET A 200 -13.12 4.72 10.59
C MET A 200 -13.85 5.04 11.91
N ASP A 201 -15.16 5.17 11.85
CA ASP A 201 -15.98 5.35 13.04
C ASP A 201 -15.71 4.25 14.07
N MET A 202 -15.50 4.63 15.34
CA MET A 202 -15.12 3.70 16.41
C MET A 202 -16.19 2.63 16.67
N GLN A 203 -17.47 2.92 16.43
CA GLN A 203 -18.52 1.92 16.58
C GLN A 203 -18.42 0.88 15.47
N LYS A 204 -18.14 1.31 14.25
CA LYS A 204 -17.90 0.42 13.10
C LYS A 204 -16.63 -0.42 13.30
N ALA A 205 -15.60 0.16 13.89
CA ALA A 205 -14.32 -0.50 14.17
C ALA A 205 -14.35 -1.37 15.45
N SER A 206 -15.40 -1.31 16.26
CA SER A 206 -15.44 -1.86 17.64
C SER A 206 -14.96 -3.30 17.74
N ALA A 207 -15.42 -4.17 16.83
CA ALA A 207 -15.03 -5.58 16.82
C ALA A 207 -13.51 -5.80 16.65
N TYR A 208 -12.78 -4.84 16.09
CA TYR A 208 -11.35 -4.95 15.84
C TYR A 208 -10.48 -4.30 16.92
N ILE A 209 -11.01 -3.28 17.62
CA ILE A 209 -10.23 -2.40 18.51
C ILE A 209 -10.60 -2.52 19.99
N GLU A 210 -11.59 -3.36 20.38
CA GLU A 210 -12.12 -3.44 21.72
C GLU A 210 -11.05 -3.71 22.79
N GLN A 211 -10.09 -4.56 22.48
CA GLN A 211 -9.02 -4.96 23.41
C GLN A 211 -7.81 -4.03 23.38
N LEU A 212 -7.81 -3.00 22.53
CA LEU A 212 -6.69 -2.07 22.43
C LEU A 212 -6.72 -1.01 23.53
N PRO A 213 -5.54 -0.61 24.05
CA PRO A 213 -5.38 0.64 24.80
C PRO A 213 -5.94 1.83 24.00
N ASP A 214 -6.55 2.80 24.68
CA ASP A 214 -7.17 3.96 24.02
C ASP A 214 -6.19 4.74 23.12
N ALA A 215 -4.93 4.79 23.51
CA ALA A 215 -3.86 5.46 22.75
C ALA A 215 -3.62 4.85 21.34
N LEU A 216 -4.04 3.60 21.10
CA LEU A 216 -3.84 2.91 19.82
C LEU A 216 -5.09 2.91 18.94
N LYS A 217 -6.26 3.20 19.50
CA LYS A 217 -7.55 3.06 18.79
C LYS A 217 -7.67 3.98 17.57
N SER A 218 -7.27 5.26 17.70
CA SER A 218 -7.29 6.22 16.59
C SER A 218 -6.43 5.73 15.43
N THR A 219 -5.19 5.33 15.70
CA THR A 219 -4.25 4.82 14.68
C THR A 219 -4.78 3.55 14.00
N ALA A 220 -5.42 2.65 14.77
CA ALA A 220 -6.06 1.45 14.23
C ALA A 220 -7.27 1.80 13.33
N CYS A 221 -8.12 2.74 13.75
CA CYS A 221 -9.25 3.23 12.94
C CYS A 221 -8.76 3.86 11.62
N ARG A 222 -7.65 4.59 11.64
CA ARG A 222 -7.03 5.18 10.45
C ARG A 222 -6.52 4.10 9.47
N LEU A 223 -5.87 3.05 9.98
CA LEU A 223 -5.44 1.92 9.17
C LEU A 223 -6.63 1.19 8.53
N LEU A 224 -7.68 0.91 9.30
CA LEU A 224 -8.89 0.26 8.80
C LEU A 224 -9.60 1.12 7.74
N GLN A 225 -9.68 2.44 7.93
CA GLN A 225 -10.25 3.37 6.94
C GLN A 225 -9.46 3.33 5.63
N TYR A 226 -8.13 3.35 5.71
CA TYR A 226 -7.27 3.26 4.53
C TYR A 226 -7.50 1.96 3.76
N ILE A 227 -7.62 0.82 4.45
CA ILE A 227 -7.87 -0.48 3.81
C ILE A 227 -9.26 -0.51 3.18
N GLU A 228 -10.30 -0.04 3.87
CA GLU A 228 -11.64 0.02 3.31
C GLU A 228 -11.67 0.85 2.02
N ARG A 229 -11.02 2.01 2.03
CA ARG A 229 -10.94 2.90 0.88
C ARG A 229 -10.12 2.30 -0.28
N THR A 230 -9.03 1.60 0.01
CA THR A 230 -8.14 1.05 -1.03
C THR A 230 -8.67 -0.26 -1.61
N GLN A 231 -9.21 -1.14 -0.77
CA GLN A 231 -9.69 -2.45 -1.22
C GLN A 231 -11.13 -2.43 -1.72
N MET A 232 -11.93 -1.43 -1.29
CA MET A 232 -13.37 -1.33 -1.63
C MET A 232 -14.15 -2.64 -1.39
N ARG A 233 -13.75 -3.38 -0.36
CA ARG A 233 -14.31 -4.69 0.03
C ARG A 233 -14.60 -4.71 1.52
N SER A 234 -15.45 -5.65 1.94
CA SER A 234 -15.72 -5.91 3.36
C SER A 234 -14.46 -6.36 4.09
N LEU A 235 -14.27 -5.86 5.31
CA LEU A 235 -13.15 -6.19 6.20
C LEU A 235 -13.45 -7.41 7.09
N SER A 236 -14.52 -8.14 6.84
CA SER A 236 -15.03 -9.22 7.71
C SER A 236 -14.06 -10.38 7.99
N HIS A 237 -12.99 -10.50 7.20
CA HIS A 237 -11.93 -11.51 7.40
C HIS A 237 -10.83 -11.05 8.34
N LEU A 238 -10.78 -9.76 8.70
CA LEU A 238 -9.77 -9.24 9.61
C LEU A 238 -10.04 -9.72 11.04
N GLN A 239 -8.95 -9.99 11.76
CA GLN A 239 -8.99 -10.33 13.18
C GLN A 239 -8.94 -9.07 14.05
N ALA A 240 -9.33 -9.18 15.31
CA ALA A 240 -9.14 -8.12 16.27
C ALA A 240 -7.64 -7.86 16.48
N PHE A 241 -7.28 -6.59 16.67
CA PHE A 241 -5.88 -6.24 16.94
C PHE A 241 -5.41 -6.84 18.27
N THR A 242 -4.28 -7.49 18.24
CA THR A 242 -3.59 -8.00 19.42
C THR A 242 -2.56 -6.97 19.89
N PHE A 243 -2.71 -6.50 21.13
CA PHE A 243 -1.72 -5.59 21.74
C PHE A 243 -0.54 -6.38 22.31
N THR A 244 0.68 -5.97 21.93
CA THR A 244 1.92 -6.57 22.42
C THR A 244 2.77 -5.54 23.14
N GLU A 245 3.07 -5.78 24.41
CA GLU A 245 4.01 -4.95 25.17
C GLU A 245 5.45 -5.24 24.72
N THR A 246 6.07 -4.25 24.08
CA THR A 246 7.44 -4.40 23.54
C THR A 246 8.51 -4.56 24.60
N LYS A 247 8.23 -4.20 25.88
CA LYS A 247 9.17 -4.28 27.01
C LYS A 247 9.49 -5.70 27.44
N GLN A 248 8.68 -6.68 27.02
CA GLN A 248 8.85 -8.09 27.43
C GLN A 248 9.78 -8.89 26.50
N TYR A 249 10.20 -8.31 25.38
CA TYR A 249 10.97 -9.03 24.36
C TYR A 249 12.35 -8.40 24.14
N LEU A 250 13.35 -9.25 23.88
CA LEU A 250 14.67 -8.81 23.46
C LEU A 250 14.58 -8.18 22.07
N ARG A 251 14.92 -6.89 21.97
CA ARG A 251 14.99 -6.19 20.68
C ARG A 251 16.32 -6.50 20.01
N ILE A 252 16.25 -7.10 18.83
CA ILE A 252 17.40 -7.39 18.00
C ILE A 252 17.25 -6.58 16.72
N ASP A 253 18.18 -5.67 16.44
CA ASP A 253 18.17 -4.88 15.20
C ASP A 253 18.44 -5.76 13.97
N THR A 254 18.07 -5.23 12.79
CA THR A 254 18.15 -5.95 11.51
C THR A 254 19.58 -6.41 11.18
N ASN A 255 20.60 -5.59 11.49
CA ASN A 255 21.99 -5.95 11.25
C ASN A 255 22.44 -7.09 12.17
N SER A 256 22.06 -7.03 13.44
CA SER A 256 22.35 -8.09 14.39
C SER A 256 21.62 -9.39 14.03
N LYS A 257 20.33 -9.33 13.62
CA LYS A 257 19.61 -10.51 13.10
C LYS A 257 20.34 -11.16 11.93
N ARG A 258 20.80 -10.34 10.98
CA ARG A 258 21.53 -10.79 9.79
C ARG A 258 22.90 -11.35 10.15
N ASN A 259 23.69 -10.62 10.95
CA ASN A 259 25.05 -11.01 11.30
C ASN A 259 25.11 -12.28 12.16
N LEU A 260 24.09 -12.50 12.97
CA LEU A 260 23.94 -13.72 13.78
C LEU A 260 23.25 -14.88 13.02
N GLU A 261 22.91 -14.64 11.75
CA GLU A 261 22.18 -15.62 10.91
C GLU A 261 20.99 -16.26 11.66
N LEU A 262 20.19 -15.41 12.33
CA LEU A 262 19.10 -15.93 13.18
C LEU A 262 17.99 -16.58 12.35
N ILE A 263 17.65 -16.00 11.19
CA ILE A 263 16.51 -16.37 10.36
C ILE A 263 16.94 -16.77 8.94
N GLN A 264 17.96 -16.10 8.41
CA GLN A 264 18.48 -16.31 7.04
C GLN A 264 19.99 -16.37 7.05
N SER A 265 20.57 -17.27 6.25
CA SER A 265 22.01 -17.36 6.08
C SER A 265 22.55 -16.21 5.23
N ILE A 266 23.73 -15.68 5.56
CA ILE A 266 24.37 -14.58 4.83
C ILE A 266 24.77 -15.03 3.41
N ARG A 267 25.14 -16.29 3.24
CA ARG A 267 25.69 -16.81 1.98
C ARG A 267 24.65 -17.21 0.94
N GLY A 268 23.49 -17.71 1.36
CA GLY A 268 22.50 -18.26 0.44
C GLY A 268 21.11 -17.63 0.54
N GLY A 269 20.83 -16.86 1.59
CA GLY A 269 19.48 -16.38 1.86
C GLY A 269 18.51 -17.47 2.34
N ASP A 270 18.99 -18.70 2.49
CA ASP A 270 18.22 -19.85 2.93
C ASP A 270 18.04 -19.87 4.45
N GLN A 271 16.97 -20.52 4.93
CA GLN A 271 16.79 -20.78 6.37
C GLN A 271 17.71 -21.88 6.88
N LYS A 272 18.16 -22.79 6.03
CA LYS A 272 19.02 -23.92 6.40
C LYS A 272 20.35 -23.44 6.95
N GLY A 273 20.67 -23.91 8.17
CA GLY A 273 21.91 -23.55 8.87
C GLY A 273 21.79 -22.31 9.76
N THR A 274 20.61 -21.71 9.88
CA THR A 274 20.34 -20.60 10.81
C THR A 274 20.00 -21.10 12.21
N LEU A 275 19.99 -20.18 13.19
CA LEU A 275 19.60 -20.52 14.56
C LEU A 275 18.13 -20.97 14.61
N LEU A 276 17.25 -20.30 13.88
CA LEU A 276 15.82 -20.68 13.81
C LEU A 276 15.66 -22.09 13.23
N TRP A 277 16.35 -22.39 12.13
CA TRP A 277 16.30 -23.71 11.51
C TRP A 277 16.78 -24.82 12.45
N LEU A 278 17.80 -24.54 13.31
CA LEU A 278 18.31 -25.48 14.26
C LEU A 278 17.33 -25.76 15.43
N LEU A 279 16.58 -24.71 15.83
CA LEU A 279 15.64 -24.76 16.96
C LEU A 279 14.22 -25.15 16.57
N ASP A 280 13.86 -24.94 15.30
CA ASP A 280 12.53 -25.24 14.77
C ASP A 280 12.47 -26.70 14.31
N GLU A 281 12.26 -27.59 15.27
CA GLU A 281 11.98 -29.00 15.02
C GLU A 281 10.48 -29.31 14.91
N THR A 282 9.63 -28.30 14.82
CA THR A 282 8.19 -28.47 14.61
C THR A 282 7.94 -28.88 13.16
N VAL A 283 7.55 -30.11 12.96
CA VAL A 283 7.15 -30.72 11.68
C VAL A 283 5.68 -30.46 11.41
#